data_a12cbe521d07a46ab16fff23f717b7a6
#
_entry.id   a12cbe521d07a46ab16fff23f717b7a6
#
_cell.length_a   1.000
_cell.length_b   1.000
_cell.length_c   1.000
_cell.angle_alpha   90.00
_cell.angle_beta   90.00
_cell.angle_gamma   90.00
#
_symmetry.space_group_name_H-M   'P 1'
#
loop_
_entity.id
_entity.type
_entity.pdbx_description
1 polymer ?
#
loop_
_entity_poly.entity_id
_entity_poly.type
_entity_poly.pdbx_seq_one_letter_code
_entity_poly.pdbx_strand_id
1 'polypeptide(L)'
;VRNHRKNRLIIIDEAHRFVNNKTYSYDMITNICFGNKVIAITATPMHNTTSDIFSIIDIFDRKLTKNKNIEEAKIKILKEERELKSKYKKSENSKEENIKKSKEIAKEIMSLIHTIIIRRTRNDLLEDSEYRKDLEKQKTEFNDVEEPKLHDYELGDLSKLYYDTLEKISPYNEDNEDNKDNSNIFKGVRYKPLIYLNKETIEDKRKSAEIVKEVYGEDANFDFADLSSNNIAKFMRHLLVRRFESSIFAFKKSVDNMIAKYENIKMWISKNRYTIYKRGDVNYEDYSEDDNDIMIKDNSKKYERPYIIENVKEVLSEEFFIDFENDLKILKEIKKDWENIGIEKDKKFFKLKEELKKFKKEN
;
A
#
# COMPACT_ATOMS: atom_id res chain seq x y z
N VAL A 1 -20.61 -4.53 -22.41
CA VAL A 1 -20.90 -3.42 -21.48
C VAL A 1 -21.17 -2.10 -22.21
N ARG A 2 -20.54 -1.85 -23.37
CA ARG A 2 -20.65 -0.55 -24.11
C ARG A 2 -22.02 -0.27 -24.76
N ASN A 3 -22.87 -1.28 -25.03
CA ASN A 3 -24.08 -1.10 -25.84
C ASN A 3 -25.37 -0.73 -25.07
N HIS A 4 -25.34 -0.61 -23.73
CA HIS A 4 -26.53 -0.27 -22.93
C HIS A 4 -26.26 0.86 -21.93
N ARG A 5 -25.73 2.01 -22.39
CA ARG A 5 -25.32 3.16 -21.56
C ARG A 5 -26.46 4.04 -21.05
N LYS A 6 -27.74 3.72 -21.27
CA LYS A 6 -28.84 4.60 -20.88
C LYS A 6 -29.50 4.12 -19.57
N ASN A 7 -29.55 5.03 -18.58
CA ASN A 7 -30.34 4.91 -17.34
C ASN A 7 -29.93 3.81 -16.35
N ARG A 8 -28.64 3.61 -16.12
CA ARG A 8 -28.18 2.75 -15.03
C ARG A 8 -27.87 3.59 -13.79
N LEU A 9 -28.21 3.05 -12.63
CA LEU A 9 -27.67 3.48 -11.35
C LEU A 9 -26.54 2.54 -10.97
N ILE A 10 -25.38 3.10 -10.70
CA ILE A 10 -24.19 2.37 -10.25
C ILE A 10 -23.96 2.74 -8.80
N ILE A 11 -23.90 1.75 -7.94
CA ILE A 11 -23.58 1.91 -6.51
C ILE A 11 -22.20 1.31 -6.28
N ILE A 12 -21.28 2.12 -5.78
CA ILE A 12 -19.91 1.73 -5.47
C ILE A 12 -19.77 1.71 -3.96
N ASP A 13 -19.68 0.51 -3.38
CA ASP A 13 -19.37 0.36 -1.96
C ASP A 13 -17.85 0.40 -1.75
N GLU A 14 -17.40 0.90 -0.60
CA GLU A 14 -15.99 1.12 -0.27
C GLU A 14 -15.23 1.91 -1.35
N ALA A 15 -15.83 3.00 -1.81
CA ALA A 15 -15.30 3.81 -2.92
C ALA A 15 -13.88 4.36 -2.67
N HIS A 16 -13.42 4.40 -1.41
CA HIS A 16 -12.05 4.77 -1.05
C HIS A 16 -10.99 3.85 -1.70
N ARG A 17 -11.35 2.65 -2.14
CA ARG A 17 -10.46 1.75 -2.88
C ARG A 17 -10.04 2.31 -4.23
N PHE A 18 -10.76 3.29 -4.76
CA PHE A 18 -10.54 3.91 -6.06
C PHE A 18 -9.98 5.34 -5.97
N VAL A 19 -9.24 5.68 -4.91
CA VAL A 19 -8.64 7.02 -4.74
C VAL A 19 -7.38 7.23 -5.59
N ASN A 20 -6.70 6.16 -5.97
CA ASN A 20 -5.49 6.25 -6.79
C ASN A 20 -5.85 6.29 -8.28
N ASN A 21 -5.85 7.50 -8.85
CA ASN A 21 -6.20 7.75 -10.26
C ASN A 21 -5.19 7.23 -11.29
N LYS A 22 -4.10 6.58 -10.85
CA LYS A 22 -3.06 5.99 -11.71
C LYS A 22 -3.22 4.48 -11.87
N THR A 23 -4.27 3.89 -11.27
CA THR A 23 -4.47 2.45 -11.30
C THR A 23 -5.44 2.02 -12.41
N TYR A 24 -5.28 0.79 -12.87
CA TYR A 24 -6.19 0.15 -13.81
C TYR A 24 -7.63 0.12 -13.27
N SER A 25 -7.78 -0.26 -12.01
CA SER A 25 -9.08 -0.32 -11.34
C SER A 25 -9.81 1.02 -11.37
N TYR A 26 -9.08 2.13 -11.18
CA TYR A 26 -9.64 3.47 -11.27
C TYR A 26 -10.14 3.80 -12.69
N ASP A 27 -9.33 3.49 -13.72
CA ASP A 27 -9.73 3.73 -15.10
C ASP A 27 -10.93 2.87 -15.51
N MET A 28 -10.97 1.61 -15.08
CA MET A 28 -12.08 0.70 -15.33
C MET A 28 -13.38 1.20 -14.69
N ILE A 29 -13.35 1.52 -13.39
CA ILE A 29 -14.55 2.01 -12.70
C ILE A 29 -15.04 3.33 -13.30
N THR A 30 -14.12 4.25 -13.63
CA THR A 30 -14.46 5.51 -14.27
C THR A 30 -15.11 5.30 -15.64
N ASN A 31 -14.62 4.34 -16.44
CA ASN A 31 -15.23 4.01 -17.72
C ASN A 31 -16.62 3.36 -17.56
N ILE A 32 -16.84 2.57 -16.53
CA ILE A 32 -18.14 1.97 -16.21
C ILE A 32 -19.11 3.07 -15.76
N CYS A 33 -18.67 4.01 -14.94
CA CYS A 33 -19.47 5.09 -14.39
C CYS A 33 -19.81 6.17 -15.42
N PHE A 34 -19.01 6.32 -16.48
CA PHE A 34 -19.20 7.37 -17.47
C PHE A 34 -20.58 7.33 -18.13
N GLY A 35 -21.32 8.43 -17.98
CA GLY A 35 -22.68 8.60 -18.55
C GLY A 35 -23.78 7.86 -17.78
N ASN A 36 -23.51 7.35 -16.59
CA ASN A 36 -24.49 6.73 -15.69
C ASN A 36 -24.68 7.58 -14.43
N LYS A 37 -25.77 7.30 -13.68
CA LYS A 37 -25.94 7.84 -12.32
C LYS A 37 -25.10 7.00 -11.37
N VAL A 38 -24.36 7.65 -10.47
CA VAL A 38 -23.43 6.97 -9.56
C VAL A 38 -23.69 7.40 -8.13
N ILE A 39 -23.67 6.43 -7.22
CA ILE A 39 -23.63 6.64 -5.77
C ILE A 39 -22.35 5.97 -5.28
N ALA A 40 -21.43 6.75 -4.72
CA ALA A 40 -20.21 6.26 -4.09
C ALA A 40 -20.39 6.26 -2.57
N ILE A 41 -20.23 5.12 -1.94
CA ILE A 41 -20.38 4.92 -0.49
C ILE A 41 -19.01 4.63 0.11
N THR A 42 -18.66 5.33 1.17
CA THR A 42 -17.43 5.05 1.94
C THR A 42 -17.51 5.65 3.33
N ALA A 43 -16.97 4.95 4.32
CA ALA A 43 -16.79 5.48 5.67
C ALA A 43 -15.55 6.39 5.78
N THR A 44 -14.56 6.20 4.89
CA THR A 44 -13.25 6.88 4.92
C THR A 44 -12.92 7.51 3.56
N PRO A 45 -13.57 8.62 3.18
CA PRO A 45 -13.38 9.23 1.88
C PRO A 45 -11.98 9.83 1.67
N MET A 46 -11.23 10.01 2.76
CA MET A 46 -9.88 10.54 2.78
C MET A 46 -8.99 9.59 3.59
N HIS A 47 -8.01 9.00 2.94
CA HIS A 47 -7.07 8.04 3.55
C HIS A 47 -5.69 8.67 3.80
N ASN A 48 -5.09 9.26 2.79
CA ASN A 48 -3.75 9.83 2.85
C ASN A 48 -3.71 11.34 2.66
N THR A 49 -4.53 11.85 1.78
CA THR A 49 -4.54 13.25 1.36
C THR A 49 -5.95 13.72 1.03
N THR A 50 -6.15 15.03 1.04
CA THR A 50 -7.41 15.65 0.58
C THR A 50 -7.68 15.39 -0.90
N SER A 51 -6.65 15.05 -1.68
CA SER A 51 -6.78 14.65 -3.09
C SER A 51 -7.66 13.42 -3.29
N ASP A 52 -7.73 12.54 -2.30
CA ASP A 52 -8.49 11.29 -2.36
C ASP A 52 -9.97 11.55 -2.59
N ILE A 53 -10.54 12.55 -1.92
CA ILE A 53 -11.95 12.97 -2.10
C ILE A 53 -12.21 13.41 -3.55
N PHE A 54 -11.33 14.24 -4.10
CA PHE A 54 -11.47 14.72 -5.47
C PHE A 54 -11.33 13.58 -6.49
N SER A 55 -10.48 12.59 -6.20
CA SER A 55 -10.37 11.39 -7.05
C SER A 55 -11.67 10.58 -7.07
N ILE A 56 -12.34 10.43 -5.91
CA ILE A 56 -13.65 9.76 -5.85
C ILE A 56 -14.70 10.57 -6.63
N ILE A 57 -14.72 11.90 -6.50
CA ILE A 57 -15.65 12.76 -7.24
C ILE A 57 -15.43 12.65 -8.76
N ASP A 58 -14.18 12.57 -9.19
CA ASP A 58 -13.82 12.41 -10.61
C ASP A 58 -14.41 11.15 -11.25
N ILE A 59 -14.72 10.12 -10.48
CA ILE A 59 -15.35 8.89 -10.99
C ILE A 59 -16.75 9.19 -11.55
N PHE A 60 -17.50 10.11 -10.93
CA PHE A 60 -18.89 10.37 -11.29
C PHE A 60 -19.15 11.79 -11.78
N ASP A 61 -18.38 12.79 -11.42
CA ASP A 61 -18.54 14.19 -11.87
C ASP A 61 -17.22 14.88 -12.20
N ARG A 62 -16.65 14.51 -13.33
CA ARG A 62 -15.43 15.16 -13.85
C ARG A 62 -15.64 16.64 -14.23
N LYS A 63 -16.87 17.07 -14.47
CA LYS A 63 -17.14 18.47 -14.83
C LYS A 63 -16.97 19.37 -13.61
N LEU A 64 -17.39 18.88 -12.45
CA LEU A 64 -17.24 19.60 -11.20
C LEU A 64 -15.75 19.82 -10.88
N THR A 65 -14.95 18.77 -10.91
CA THR A 65 -13.52 18.83 -10.55
C THR A 65 -12.68 19.59 -11.57
N LYS A 66 -13.10 19.68 -12.82
CA LYS A 66 -12.50 20.51 -13.88
C LYS A 66 -13.03 21.94 -13.92
N ASN A 67 -13.94 22.33 -13.03
CA ASN A 67 -14.32 23.71 -12.88
C ASN A 67 -13.11 24.51 -12.38
N LYS A 68 -12.78 25.61 -13.07
CA LYS A 68 -11.58 26.42 -12.79
C LYS A 68 -11.46 26.83 -11.33
N ASN A 69 -12.57 27.26 -10.73
CA ASN A 69 -12.59 27.71 -9.32
C ASN A 69 -12.29 26.55 -8.36
N ILE A 70 -12.80 25.35 -8.63
CA ILE A 70 -12.57 24.15 -7.82
C ILE A 70 -11.16 23.64 -8.01
N GLU A 71 -10.63 23.70 -9.23
CA GLU A 71 -9.26 23.30 -9.52
C GLU A 71 -8.24 24.21 -8.82
N GLU A 72 -8.44 25.53 -8.86
CA GLU A 72 -7.61 26.49 -8.13
C GLU A 72 -7.67 26.28 -6.62
N ALA A 73 -8.89 26.08 -6.07
CA ALA A 73 -9.07 25.79 -4.65
C ALA A 73 -8.41 24.45 -4.25
N LYS A 74 -8.53 23.42 -5.06
CA LYS A 74 -7.85 22.12 -4.87
C LYS A 74 -6.33 22.29 -4.82
N ILE A 75 -5.74 23.04 -5.74
CA ILE A 75 -4.29 23.30 -5.78
C ILE A 75 -3.84 24.01 -4.51
N LYS A 76 -4.59 25.03 -4.08
CA LYS A 76 -4.33 25.79 -2.85
C LYS A 76 -4.36 24.88 -1.62
N ILE A 77 -5.44 24.10 -1.46
CA ILE A 77 -5.63 23.16 -0.35
C ILE A 77 -4.49 22.13 -0.29
N LEU A 78 -4.10 21.55 -1.42
CA LEU A 78 -3.01 20.57 -1.47
C LEU A 78 -1.64 21.19 -1.13
N LYS A 79 -1.44 22.45 -1.46
CA LYS A 79 -0.23 23.19 -1.07
C LYS A 79 -0.18 23.41 0.44
N GLU A 80 -1.27 23.90 1.02
CA GLU A 80 -1.38 24.13 2.47
C GLU A 80 -1.25 22.82 3.27
N GLU A 81 -1.82 21.72 2.79
CA GLU A 81 -1.66 20.41 3.41
C GLU A 81 -0.20 19.94 3.42
N ARG A 82 0.54 20.14 2.32
CA ARG A 82 1.98 19.81 2.24
C ARG A 82 2.81 20.66 3.21
N GLU A 83 2.51 21.94 3.31
CA GLU A 83 3.17 22.85 4.25
C GLU A 83 2.92 22.44 5.71
N LEU A 84 1.69 22.06 6.05
CA LEU A 84 1.35 21.53 7.37
C LEU A 84 2.12 20.24 7.66
N LYS A 85 2.12 19.26 6.75
CA LYS A 85 2.86 18.00 6.91
C LYS A 85 4.36 18.23 7.10
N SER A 86 4.95 19.21 6.42
CA SER A 86 6.38 19.54 6.56
C SER A 86 6.70 20.17 7.92
N LYS A 87 5.81 21.01 8.44
CA LYS A 87 5.95 21.64 9.77
C LYS A 87 5.77 20.65 10.92
N TYR A 88 4.84 19.69 10.77
CA TYR A 88 4.62 18.64 11.76
C TYR A 88 5.87 17.78 12.02
N LYS A 89 6.71 17.62 11.00
CA LYS A 89 7.97 16.89 11.13
C LYS A 89 9.08 17.66 11.85
N LYS A 90 8.92 18.98 12.03
CA LYS A 90 10.01 19.86 12.50
C LYS A 90 9.86 20.44 13.90
N SER A 91 8.68 20.47 14.51
CA SER A 91 8.51 21.00 15.87
C SER A 91 7.24 20.51 16.58
N GLU A 92 7.37 20.13 17.86
CA GLU A 92 6.24 19.77 18.73
C GLU A 92 5.40 20.98 19.21
N ASN A 93 5.94 22.21 19.15
CA ASN A 93 5.32 23.40 19.73
C ASN A 93 4.19 24.04 18.91
N SER A 94 3.76 23.43 17.79
CA SER A 94 2.75 24.04 16.89
C SER A 94 1.46 23.22 16.76
N LYS A 95 1.15 22.34 17.72
CA LYS A 95 -0.01 21.42 17.61
C LYS A 95 -1.34 22.19 17.48
N GLU A 96 -1.58 23.20 18.29
CA GLU A 96 -2.85 23.96 18.26
C GLU A 96 -3.05 24.75 16.98
N GLU A 97 -1.99 25.41 16.49
CA GLU A 97 -2.05 26.16 15.22
C GLU A 97 -2.29 25.24 14.03
N ASN A 98 -1.67 24.05 14.02
CA ASN A 98 -1.84 23.05 12.99
C ASN A 98 -3.26 22.46 13.00
N ILE A 99 -3.85 22.23 14.18
CA ILE A 99 -5.24 21.78 14.33
C ILE A 99 -6.20 22.85 13.78
N LYS A 100 -5.96 24.13 14.10
CA LYS A 100 -6.78 25.22 13.58
C LYS A 100 -6.75 25.29 12.06
N LYS A 101 -5.57 25.24 11.46
CA LYS A 101 -5.41 25.24 9.99
C LYS A 101 -6.04 24.01 9.33
N SER A 102 -5.90 22.83 9.93
CA SER A 102 -6.56 21.60 9.42
C SER A 102 -8.08 21.74 9.42
N LYS A 103 -8.66 22.39 10.44
CA LYS A 103 -10.10 22.68 10.50
C LYS A 103 -10.53 23.70 9.45
N GLU A 104 -9.71 24.70 9.15
CA GLU A 104 -9.97 25.68 8.08
C GLU A 104 -9.97 25.00 6.71
N ILE A 105 -8.97 24.18 6.41
CA ILE A 105 -8.90 23.36 5.19
C ILE A 105 -10.14 22.45 5.06
N ALA A 106 -10.52 21.77 6.13
CA ALA A 106 -11.70 20.91 6.13
C ALA A 106 -13.00 21.68 5.81
N LYS A 107 -13.16 22.90 6.36
CA LYS A 107 -14.30 23.79 6.06
C LYS A 107 -14.30 24.22 4.59
N GLU A 108 -13.14 24.57 4.04
CA GLU A 108 -13.00 24.97 2.64
C GLU A 108 -13.38 23.83 1.69
N ILE A 109 -12.89 22.62 1.96
CA ILE A 109 -13.28 21.40 1.21
C ILE A 109 -14.80 21.19 1.27
N MET A 110 -15.36 21.21 2.48
CA MET A 110 -16.81 21.01 2.67
C MET A 110 -17.64 22.03 1.92
N SER A 111 -17.21 23.30 1.86
CA SER A 111 -17.93 24.33 1.09
C SER A 111 -17.98 24.05 -0.41
N LEU A 112 -16.94 23.38 -0.95
CA LEU A 112 -16.86 23.02 -2.37
C LEU A 112 -17.73 21.81 -2.74
N ILE A 113 -17.89 20.87 -1.83
CA ILE A 113 -18.46 19.54 -2.13
C ILE A 113 -19.78 19.24 -1.41
N HIS A 114 -20.29 20.16 -0.56
CA HIS A 114 -21.48 19.92 0.25
C HIS A 114 -22.75 19.59 -0.58
N THR A 115 -22.82 20.06 -1.83
CA THR A 115 -23.98 19.81 -2.71
C THR A 115 -24.04 18.38 -3.25
N ILE A 116 -22.93 17.66 -3.22
CA ILE A 116 -22.80 16.31 -3.80
C ILE A 116 -22.50 15.24 -2.77
N ILE A 117 -22.20 15.63 -1.51
CA ILE A 117 -21.88 14.69 -0.44
C ILE A 117 -23.00 14.69 0.60
N ILE A 118 -23.46 13.49 0.93
CA ILE A 118 -24.34 13.24 2.06
C ILE A 118 -23.50 12.60 3.14
N ARG A 119 -23.23 13.35 4.22
CA ARG A 119 -22.55 12.85 5.41
C ARG A 119 -23.58 12.58 6.51
N ARG A 120 -23.41 11.45 7.18
CA ARG A 120 -24.14 11.11 8.39
C ARG A 120 -23.20 10.50 9.41
N THR A 121 -23.09 11.13 10.57
CA THR A 121 -22.35 10.60 11.71
C THR A 121 -23.33 10.06 12.75
N ARG A 122 -22.82 9.29 13.72
CA ARG A 122 -23.65 8.84 14.86
C ARG A 122 -24.27 10.02 15.61
N ASN A 123 -23.53 11.09 15.80
CA ASN A 123 -24.03 12.31 16.45
C ASN A 123 -25.16 12.96 15.64
N ASP A 124 -25.02 13.05 14.30
CA ASP A 124 -26.08 13.58 13.44
C ASP A 124 -27.39 12.77 13.60
N LEU A 125 -27.27 11.44 13.74
CA LEU A 125 -28.42 10.56 13.95
C LEU A 125 -29.06 10.71 15.35
N LEU A 126 -28.24 11.03 16.37
CA LEU A 126 -28.72 11.25 17.74
C LEU A 126 -29.30 12.65 17.94
N GLU A 127 -28.83 13.65 17.23
CA GLU A 127 -29.26 15.05 17.33
C GLU A 127 -30.56 15.29 16.55
N ASP A 128 -30.74 14.64 15.41
CA ASP A 128 -31.94 14.79 14.57
C ASP A 128 -33.14 14.04 15.17
N SER A 129 -34.25 14.73 15.32
CA SER A 129 -35.44 14.21 15.98
C SER A 129 -36.14 13.08 15.20
N GLU A 130 -36.04 13.04 13.89
CA GLU A 130 -36.65 11.99 13.07
C GLU A 130 -35.83 10.71 13.13
N TYR A 131 -34.51 10.81 12.98
CA TYR A 131 -33.63 9.66 13.10
C TYR A 131 -33.64 9.07 14.52
N ARG A 132 -33.69 9.90 15.56
CA ARG A 132 -33.80 9.43 16.96
C ARG A 132 -35.04 8.59 17.16
N LYS A 133 -36.21 9.05 16.70
CA LYS A 133 -37.48 8.27 16.82
C LYS A 133 -37.39 6.93 16.06
N ASP A 134 -36.68 6.91 14.95
CA ASP A 134 -36.48 5.68 14.17
C ASP A 134 -35.55 4.70 14.92
N LEU A 135 -34.45 5.19 15.49
CA LEU A 135 -33.54 4.40 16.33
C LEU A 135 -34.27 3.82 17.55
N GLU A 136 -35.10 4.62 18.21
CA GLU A 136 -35.94 4.17 19.36
C GLU A 136 -36.92 3.04 18.96
N LYS A 137 -37.59 3.18 17.80
CA LYS A 137 -38.46 2.13 17.25
C LYS A 137 -37.71 0.84 16.95
N GLN A 138 -36.50 0.96 16.42
CA GLN A 138 -35.65 -0.18 16.09
C GLN A 138 -34.90 -0.75 17.30
N LYS A 139 -35.01 -0.10 18.47
CA LYS A 139 -34.25 -0.44 19.70
C LYS A 139 -32.74 -0.50 19.41
N THR A 140 -32.25 0.43 18.58
CA THR A 140 -30.83 0.50 18.21
C THR A 140 -30.16 1.53 19.11
N GLU A 141 -29.16 1.09 19.87
CA GLU A 141 -28.31 1.93 20.68
C GLU A 141 -26.86 1.93 20.10
N PHE A 142 -26.20 3.08 20.16
CA PHE A 142 -24.78 3.16 19.82
C PHE A 142 -23.96 2.97 21.08
N ASN A 143 -23.00 2.05 21.02
CA ASN A 143 -22.06 1.86 22.11
C ASN A 143 -21.19 3.10 22.30
N ASP A 144 -20.91 3.44 23.53
CA ASP A 144 -19.91 4.44 23.88
C ASP A 144 -18.50 3.95 23.52
N VAL A 145 -17.65 4.87 23.13
CA VAL A 145 -16.25 4.60 22.80
C VAL A 145 -15.40 5.12 23.95
N GLU A 146 -14.83 4.20 24.73
CA GLU A 146 -13.86 4.54 25.77
C GLU A 146 -12.51 4.97 25.17
N GLU A 147 -11.68 5.63 25.99
CA GLU A 147 -10.31 5.93 25.63
C GLU A 147 -9.52 4.66 25.30
N PRO A 148 -8.64 4.70 24.29
CA PRO A 148 -7.82 3.55 23.93
C PRO A 148 -6.96 3.08 25.10
N LYS A 149 -7.02 1.78 25.40
CA LYS A 149 -6.20 1.14 26.44
C LYS A 149 -5.08 0.34 25.79
N LEU A 150 -3.85 0.54 26.25
CA LEU A 150 -2.71 -0.26 25.81
C LEU A 150 -2.74 -1.62 26.50
N HIS A 151 -2.70 -2.68 25.71
CA HIS A 151 -2.62 -4.07 26.18
C HIS A 151 -1.25 -4.66 25.81
N ASP A 152 -0.34 -4.62 26.76
CA ASP A 152 0.99 -5.18 26.59
C ASP A 152 1.00 -6.71 26.69
N TYR A 153 1.91 -7.33 26.00
CA TYR A 153 2.19 -8.75 26.09
C TYR A 153 3.71 -9.00 26.01
N GLU A 154 4.17 -10.01 26.72
CA GLU A 154 5.58 -10.41 26.69
C GLU A 154 5.78 -11.56 25.69
N LEU A 155 6.83 -11.47 24.90
CA LEU A 155 7.21 -12.51 23.94
C LEU A 155 7.72 -13.78 24.63
N GLY A 156 8.28 -13.63 25.84
CA GLY A 156 8.82 -14.75 26.62
C GLY A 156 9.93 -15.49 25.89
N ASP A 157 9.83 -16.81 25.79
CA ASP A 157 10.82 -17.68 25.14
C ASP A 157 11.05 -17.38 23.66
N LEU A 158 10.12 -16.69 23.02
CA LEU A 158 10.23 -16.30 21.61
C LEU A 158 11.03 -15.01 21.39
N SER A 159 11.40 -14.29 22.45
CA SER A 159 12.06 -12.98 22.32
C SER A 159 13.32 -13.05 21.47
N LYS A 160 14.20 -14.02 21.74
CA LYS A 160 15.44 -14.19 20.96
C LYS A 160 15.15 -14.47 19.49
N LEU A 161 14.27 -15.42 19.19
CA LEU A 161 13.91 -15.77 17.82
C LEU A 161 13.27 -14.58 17.08
N TYR A 162 12.48 -13.78 17.81
CA TYR A 162 11.86 -12.56 17.29
C TYR A 162 12.92 -11.53 16.87
N TYR A 163 13.87 -11.21 17.75
CA TYR A 163 14.93 -10.26 17.44
C TYR A 163 15.86 -10.76 16.34
N ASP A 164 16.28 -12.03 16.37
CA ASP A 164 17.09 -12.63 15.32
C ASP A 164 16.41 -12.56 13.94
N THR A 165 15.09 -12.71 13.92
CA THR A 165 14.30 -12.57 12.68
C THR A 165 14.23 -11.11 12.21
N LEU A 166 14.05 -10.16 13.12
CA LEU A 166 14.05 -8.73 12.79
C LEU A 166 15.39 -8.29 12.21
N GLU A 167 16.51 -8.73 12.81
CA GLU A 167 17.86 -8.43 12.30
C GLU A 167 18.07 -8.96 10.87
N LYS A 168 17.54 -10.13 10.55
CA LYS A 168 17.57 -10.68 9.18
C LYS A 168 16.75 -9.85 8.19
N ILE A 169 15.62 -9.25 8.60
CA ILE A 169 14.69 -8.54 7.72
C ILE A 169 14.99 -7.04 7.65
N SER A 170 15.27 -6.41 8.79
CA SER A 170 15.45 -4.95 8.92
C SER A 170 16.40 -4.64 10.06
N PRO A 171 17.69 -4.74 9.84
CA PRO A 171 18.70 -4.50 10.88
C PRO A 171 18.67 -3.05 11.33
N TYR A 172 18.94 -2.81 12.62
CA TYR A 172 18.89 -1.49 13.26
C TYR A 172 19.93 -0.51 12.68
N ASN A 173 21.08 -1.02 12.22
CA ASN A 173 22.21 -0.22 11.74
C ASN A 173 22.46 -0.36 10.24
N GLU A 174 21.44 -0.44 9.42
CA GLU A 174 21.56 -0.63 7.96
C GLU A 174 22.37 0.48 7.26
N ASP A 175 22.33 1.71 7.79
CA ASP A 175 22.98 2.88 7.19
C ASP A 175 24.45 3.07 7.67
N ASN A 176 24.97 2.21 8.54
CA ASN A 176 26.38 2.25 8.97
C ASN A 176 27.27 1.48 7.98
N GLU A 177 28.05 2.21 7.20
CA GLU A 177 29.01 1.66 6.20
C GLU A 177 30.05 0.69 6.79
N ASP A 178 30.21 0.65 8.12
CA ASP A 178 31.15 -0.23 8.82
C ASP A 178 30.70 -1.69 8.96
N ASN A 179 29.44 -2.02 8.71
CA ASN A 179 28.94 -3.39 8.73
C ASN A 179 29.20 -4.09 7.40
N LYS A 180 30.45 -4.47 7.17
CA LYS A 180 30.93 -5.13 5.94
C LYS A 180 30.39 -6.55 5.69
N ASP A 181 29.62 -7.14 6.59
CA ASP A 181 29.09 -8.49 6.39
C ASP A 181 27.55 -8.49 6.26
N ASN A 182 27.07 -7.87 5.16
CA ASN A 182 25.66 -7.85 4.81
C ASN A 182 25.14 -9.17 4.22
N SER A 183 25.88 -10.26 4.33
CA SER A 183 25.52 -11.56 3.73
C SER A 183 24.32 -12.23 4.40
N ASN A 184 23.96 -11.82 5.62
CA ASN A 184 22.85 -12.40 6.39
C ASN A 184 21.58 -11.55 6.45
N ILE A 185 21.50 -10.51 5.61
CA ILE A 185 20.36 -9.58 5.58
C ILE A 185 19.55 -9.76 4.31
N PHE A 186 18.23 -9.84 4.45
CA PHE A 186 17.31 -9.87 3.33
C PHE A 186 17.29 -8.52 2.60
N LYS A 187 17.89 -8.46 1.41
CA LYS A 187 18.05 -7.25 0.61
C LYS A 187 16.80 -6.86 -0.19
N GLY A 188 15.90 -7.80 -0.44
CA GLY A 188 14.71 -7.61 -1.27
C GLY A 188 15.06 -7.39 -2.74
N VAL A 189 16.05 -8.10 -3.26
CA VAL A 189 16.63 -7.95 -4.62
C VAL A 189 15.56 -8.01 -5.71
N ARG A 190 14.58 -8.90 -5.54
CA ARG A 190 13.46 -9.03 -6.45
C ARG A 190 12.72 -7.69 -6.69
N TYR A 191 12.70 -6.81 -5.70
CA TYR A 191 11.97 -5.54 -5.75
C TYR A 191 12.80 -4.38 -6.28
N LYS A 192 14.10 -4.60 -6.53
CA LYS A 192 15.04 -3.59 -7.00
C LYS A 192 15.97 -4.08 -8.13
N PRO A 193 15.46 -4.81 -9.15
CA PRO A 193 16.30 -5.39 -10.20
C PRO A 193 17.07 -4.35 -11.01
N LEU A 194 16.54 -3.13 -11.14
CA LEU A 194 17.15 -2.08 -11.95
C LEU A 194 18.46 -1.54 -11.36
N ILE A 195 18.72 -1.72 -10.06
CA ILE A 195 20.00 -1.36 -9.44
C ILE A 195 21.12 -2.26 -9.95
N TYR A 196 20.79 -3.50 -10.27
CA TYR A 196 21.73 -4.52 -10.71
C TYR A 196 21.89 -4.60 -12.23
N LEU A 197 21.41 -3.61 -12.98
CA LEU A 197 21.66 -3.54 -14.42
C LEU A 197 23.16 -3.43 -14.70
N ASN A 198 23.63 -4.22 -15.67
CA ASN A 198 25.05 -4.20 -16.07
C ASN A 198 25.44 -2.82 -16.64
N LYS A 199 26.54 -2.27 -16.15
CA LYS A 199 27.07 -0.95 -16.49
C LYS A 199 28.58 -1.01 -16.79
N GLU A 200 29.13 -2.18 -17.10
CA GLU A 200 30.56 -2.37 -17.28
C GLU A 200 31.08 -1.71 -18.54
N THR A 201 30.41 -1.92 -19.67
CA THR A 201 30.80 -1.31 -20.95
C THR A 201 29.90 -0.12 -21.32
N ILE A 202 30.33 0.65 -22.32
CA ILE A 202 29.53 1.76 -22.87
C ILE A 202 28.22 1.23 -23.48
N GLU A 203 28.26 0.06 -24.11
CA GLU A 203 27.10 -0.56 -24.72
C GLU A 203 26.13 -1.07 -23.65
N ASP A 204 26.63 -1.67 -22.57
CA ASP A 204 25.82 -2.11 -21.44
C ASP A 204 25.14 -0.91 -20.77
N LYS A 205 25.86 0.18 -20.55
CA LYS A 205 25.28 1.42 -20.02
C LYS A 205 24.14 1.96 -20.91
N ARG A 206 24.31 1.90 -22.24
CA ARG A 206 23.27 2.33 -23.18
C ARG A 206 22.03 1.44 -23.09
N LYS A 207 22.20 0.11 -23.16
CA LYS A 207 21.11 -0.86 -23.03
C LYS A 207 20.39 -0.70 -21.70
N SER A 208 21.14 -0.56 -20.61
CA SER A 208 20.58 -0.36 -19.26
C SER A 208 19.81 0.95 -19.14
N ALA A 209 20.28 2.03 -19.76
CA ALA A 209 19.56 3.30 -19.80
C ALA A 209 18.24 3.20 -20.59
N GLU A 210 18.23 2.45 -21.70
CA GLU A 210 17.01 2.17 -22.46
C GLU A 210 15.99 1.39 -21.61
N ILE A 211 16.43 0.38 -20.83
CA ILE A 211 15.56 -0.36 -19.91
C ILE A 211 14.97 0.56 -18.85
N VAL A 212 15.76 1.44 -18.23
CA VAL A 212 15.29 2.39 -17.22
C VAL A 212 14.21 3.32 -17.81
N LYS A 213 14.43 3.85 -19.00
CA LYS A 213 13.45 4.69 -19.71
C LYS A 213 12.17 3.93 -20.05
N GLU A 214 12.31 2.70 -20.51
CA GLU A 214 11.15 1.85 -20.84
C GLU A 214 10.29 1.54 -19.60
N VAL A 215 10.92 1.35 -18.42
CA VAL A 215 10.21 1.02 -17.17
C VAL A 215 9.63 2.26 -16.49
N TYR A 216 10.37 3.37 -16.45
CA TYR A 216 9.99 4.56 -15.68
C TYR A 216 9.60 5.78 -16.54
N GLY A 217 9.79 5.74 -17.85
CA GLY A 217 9.52 6.83 -18.79
C GLY A 217 10.78 7.53 -19.30
N GLU A 218 10.63 8.27 -20.40
CA GLU A 218 11.73 8.90 -21.15
C GLU A 218 12.63 9.83 -20.32
N ASP A 219 12.07 10.49 -19.30
CA ASP A 219 12.81 11.42 -18.44
C ASP A 219 13.55 10.72 -17.29
N ALA A 220 13.43 9.39 -17.16
CA ALA A 220 14.06 8.65 -16.08
C ALA A 220 15.56 8.43 -16.34
N ASN A 221 16.33 8.53 -15.26
CA ASN A 221 17.76 8.23 -15.23
C ASN A 221 18.08 7.16 -14.18
N PHE A 222 19.34 6.74 -14.10
CA PHE A 222 19.79 5.73 -13.14
C PHE A 222 19.54 6.15 -11.69
N ASP A 223 19.85 7.40 -11.32
CA ASP A 223 19.66 7.89 -9.93
C ASP A 223 18.20 7.80 -9.50
N PHE A 224 17.28 8.13 -10.40
CA PHE A 224 15.86 7.99 -10.15
C PHE A 224 15.44 6.53 -10.01
N ALA A 225 15.96 5.65 -10.88
CA ALA A 225 15.67 4.21 -10.83
C ALA A 225 16.21 3.58 -9.56
N ASP A 226 17.42 3.92 -9.15
CA ASP A 226 18.08 3.43 -7.95
C ASP A 226 17.33 3.88 -6.68
N LEU A 227 16.98 5.17 -6.60
CA LEU A 227 16.20 5.71 -5.48
C LEU A 227 14.81 5.06 -5.39
N SER A 228 14.11 4.95 -6.51
CA SER A 228 12.77 4.35 -6.56
C SER A 228 12.80 2.87 -6.17
N SER A 229 13.75 2.11 -6.70
CA SER A 229 13.92 0.68 -6.43
C SER A 229 14.28 0.42 -4.97
N ASN A 230 15.20 1.18 -4.39
CA ASN A 230 15.55 1.08 -2.97
C ASN A 230 14.36 1.39 -2.06
N ASN A 231 13.57 2.42 -2.39
CA ASN A 231 12.37 2.75 -1.62
C ASN A 231 11.34 1.61 -1.66
N ILE A 232 11.18 0.93 -2.80
CA ILE A 232 10.29 -0.23 -2.93
C ILE A 232 10.80 -1.40 -2.06
N ALA A 233 12.09 -1.71 -2.11
CA ALA A 233 12.66 -2.78 -1.29
C ALA A 233 12.54 -2.49 0.21
N LYS A 234 12.84 -1.26 0.66
CA LYS A 234 12.64 -0.82 2.05
C LYS A 234 11.17 -0.93 2.47
N PHE A 235 10.25 -0.53 1.61
CA PHE A 235 8.81 -0.64 1.88
C PHE A 235 8.36 -2.11 2.02
N MET A 236 8.82 -3.00 1.15
CA MET A 236 8.48 -4.44 1.24
C MET A 236 9.02 -5.10 2.51
N ARG A 237 10.23 -4.74 2.95
CA ARG A 237 10.76 -5.18 4.25
C ARG A 237 9.90 -4.66 5.40
N HIS A 238 9.53 -3.39 5.39
CA HIS A 238 8.63 -2.81 6.39
C HIS A 238 7.26 -3.52 6.43
N LEU A 239 6.68 -3.87 5.28
CA LEU A 239 5.44 -4.65 5.23
C LEU A 239 5.62 -6.03 5.86
N LEU A 240 6.74 -6.69 5.63
CA LEU A 240 7.02 -8.00 6.23
C LEU A 240 7.14 -7.90 7.75
N VAL A 241 7.82 -6.85 8.27
CA VAL A 241 7.88 -6.55 9.72
C VAL A 241 6.47 -6.32 10.27
N ARG A 242 5.64 -5.51 9.60
CA ARG A 242 4.24 -5.29 10.03
C ARG A 242 3.41 -6.57 10.06
N ARG A 243 3.60 -7.48 9.11
CA ARG A 243 2.96 -8.81 9.15
C ARG A 243 3.41 -9.61 10.35
N PHE A 244 4.70 -9.55 10.67
CA PHE A 244 5.30 -10.19 11.82
C PHE A 244 4.71 -9.66 13.14
N GLU A 245 4.63 -8.34 13.29
CA GLU A 245 4.02 -7.69 14.45
C GLU A 245 2.51 -7.96 14.56
N SER A 246 1.83 -8.20 13.44
CA SER A 246 0.40 -8.48 13.44
C SER A 246 0.06 -9.86 13.97
N SER A 247 0.66 -10.91 13.40
CA SER A 247 0.38 -12.31 13.74
C SER A 247 1.48 -13.22 13.21
N ILE A 248 1.88 -14.21 14.00
CA ILE A 248 2.83 -15.24 13.58
C ILE A 248 2.31 -15.99 12.34
N PHE A 249 1.01 -16.29 12.28
CA PHE A 249 0.40 -16.94 11.14
C PHE A 249 0.48 -16.11 9.86
N ALA A 250 0.12 -14.81 9.94
CA ALA A 250 0.19 -13.90 8.80
C ALA A 250 1.63 -13.72 8.29
N PHE A 251 2.59 -13.69 9.21
CA PHE A 251 4.01 -13.64 8.88
C PHE A 251 4.47 -14.90 8.15
N LYS A 252 4.22 -16.10 8.70
CA LYS A 252 4.59 -17.39 8.09
C LYS A 252 4.02 -17.50 6.67
N LYS A 253 2.75 -17.17 6.48
CA LYS A 253 2.10 -17.18 5.17
C LYS A 253 2.77 -16.18 4.19
N SER A 254 3.15 -15.00 4.66
CA SER A 254 3.85 -14.02 3.84
C SER A 254 5.24 -14.51 3.42
N VAL A 255 5.98 -15.16 4.33
CA VAL A 255 7.28 -15.76 4.02
C VAL A 255 7.13 -16.90 2.99
N ASP A 256 6.13 -17.77 3.15
CA ASP A 256 5.85 -18.85 2.20
C ASP A 256 5.53 -18.30 0.80
N ASN A 257 4.68 -17.28 0.71
CA ASN A 257 4.35 -16.62 -0.55
C ASN A 257 5.59 -15.97 -1.18
N MET A 258 6.45 -15.34 -0.38
CA MET A 258 7.71 -14.77 -0.90
C MET A 258 8.64 -15.85 -1.43
N ILE A 259 8.83 -16.94 -0.72
CA ILE A 259 9.65 -18.09 -1.18
C ILE A 259 9.11 -18.62 -2.51
N ALA A 260 7.81 -18.89 -2.60
CA ALA A 260 7.19 -19.38 -3.84
C ALA A 260 7.44 -18.44 -5.03
N LYS A 261 7.36 -17.13 -4.81
CA LYS A 261 7.65 -16.12 -5.83
C LYS A 261 9.13 -16.07 -6.22
N TYR A 262 10.05 -16.21 -5.28
CA TYR A 262 11.49 -16.31 -5.58
C TYR A 262 11.81 -17.57 -6.37
N GLU A 263 11.22 -18.73 -6.02
CA GLU A 263 11.40 -19.98 -6.76
C GLU A 263 10.85 -19.87 -8.19
N ASN A 264 9.71 -19.24 -8.41
CA ASN A 264 9.18 -18.98 -9.73
C ASN A 264 10.12 -18.09 -10.57
N ILE A 265 10.65 -17.04 -9.97
CA ILE A 265 11.63 -16.17 -10.64
C ILE A 265 12.91 -16.95 -10.97
N LYS A 266 13.40 -17.78 -10.04
CA LYS A 266 14.56 -18.64 -10.27
C LYS A 266 14.34 -19.55 -11.49
N MET A 267 13.13 -20.10 -11.65
CA MET A 267 12.78 -20.88 -12.83
C MET A 267 12.81 -20.04 -14.12
N TRP A 268 12.40 -18.75 -14.08
CA TRP A 268 12.49 -17.87 -15.24
C TRP A 268 13.94 -17.50 -15.58
N ILE A 269 14.75 -17.21 -14.57
CA ILE A 269 16.18 -16.96 -14.71
C ILE A 269 16.88 -18.17 -15.36
N SER A 270 16.52 -19.40 -14.98
CA SER A 270 17.07 -20.61 -15.62
C SER A 270 16.73 -20.72 -17.12
N LYS A 271 15.63 -20.08 -17.55
CA LYS A 271 15.22 -19.92 -18.94
C LYS A 271 15.78 -18.65 -19.59
N ASN A 272 16.74 -18.00 -18.95
CA ASN A 272 17.37 -16.75 -19.38
C ASN A 272 16.41 -15.57 -19.55
N ARG A 273 15.34 -15.50 -18.70
CA ARG A 273 14.30 -14.47 -18.72
C ARG A 273 14.07 -13.90 -17.33
N TYR A 274 13.74 -12.60 -17.27
CA TYR A 274 13.30 -11.91 -16.06
C TYR A 274 12.22 -10.87 -16.41
N THR A 275 11.25 -10.68 -15.50
CA THR A 275 10.14 -9.74 -15.75
C THR A 275 10.21 -8.59 -14.74
N ILE A 276 10.26 -7.36 -15.26
CA ILE A 276 10.16 -6.14 -14.46
C ILE A 276 8.77 -5.55 -14.64
N TYR A 277 8.05 -5.34 -13.54
CA TYR A 277 6.77 -4.65 -13.57
C TYR A 277 6.99 -3.15 -13.65
N LYS A 278 6.32 -2.49 -14.58
CA LYS A 278 6.37 -1.04 -14.76
C LYS A 278 5.67 -0.33 -13.60
N ARG A 279 6.07 0.92 -13.35
CA ARG A 279 5.50 1.75 -12.28
C ARG A 279 4.00 1.93 -12.47
N GLY A 280 3.21 1.54 -11.49
CA GLY A 280 1.73 1.61 -11.51
C GLY A 280 1.04 0.25 -11.50
N ASP A 281 1.75 -0.83 -11.87
CA ASP A 281 1.22 -2.20 -11.81
C ASP A 281 1.38 -2.83 -10.42
N VAL A 282 2.11 -2.18 -9.52
CA VAL A 282 2.25 -2.64 -8.14
C VAL A 282 1.14 -1.98 -7.31
N ASN A 283 -0.05 -2.52 -7.38
CA ASN A 283 -1.08 -2.23 -6.41
C ASN A 283 -0.71 -3.01 -5.13
N TYR A 284 -0.13 -2.31 -4.16
CA TYR A 284 0.33 -2.91 -2.89
C TYR A 284 -0.84 -3.48 -2.07
N GLU A 285 -2.08 -3.11 -2.38
CA GLU A 285 -3.30 -3.64 -1.79
C GLU A 285 -3.80 -4.94 -2.44
N ASP A 286 -3.42 -5.22 -3.67
CA ASP A 286 -3.78 -6.44 -4.42
C ASP A 286 -2.87 -7.65 -4.13
N TYR A 287 -2.09 -7.63 -3.06
CA TYR A 287 -1.49 -8.85 -2.51
C TYR A 287 -2.55 -9.68 -1.76
N SER A 288 -3.72 -9.83 -2.35
CA SER A 288 -4.66 -10.87 -2.01
C SER A 288 -4.14 -12.21 -2.51
N GLU A 289 -4.54 -13.27 -1.83
CA GLU A 289 -4.02 -14.63 -1.94
C GLU A 289 -4.18 -15.31 -3.31
N ASP A 290 -4.85 -14.65 -4.26
CA ASP A 290 -5.24 -15.19 -5.58
C ASP A 290 -4.32 -14.79 -6.74
N ASP A 291 -3.20 -14.10 -6.49
CA ASP A 291 -2.28 -13.61 -7.52
C ASP A 291 -1.43 -14.69 -8.22
N ASN A 292 -1.84 -15.95 -8.16
CA ASN A 292 -1.20 -16.99 -8.95
C ASN A 292 -1.52 -16.91 -10.45
N ASP A 293 -2.46 -16.07 -10.88
CA ASP A 293 -3.00 -16.04 -12.25
C ASP A 293 -2.95 -14.68 -12.97
N ILE A 294 -2.13 -13.73 -12.54
CA ILE A 294 -1.78 -12.62 -13.42
C ILE A 294 -0.69 -13.06 -14.42
N MET A 295 -0.90 -14.16 -15.03
CA MET A 295 -0.55 -14.38 -16.42
C MET A 295 -1.59 -13.65 -17.25
N ILE A 296 -1.26 -12.42 -17.58
CA ILE A 296 -1.97 -11.50 -18.42
C ILE A 296 -2.65 -12.21 -19.58
N LYS A 297 -3.88 -12.62 -19.38
CA LYS A 297 -4.87 -12.81 -20.43
C LYS A 297 -5.66 -11.51 -20.55
N ASP A 298 -5.03 -10.43 -21.00
CA ASP A 298 -5.84 -9.30 -21.42
C ASP A 298 -5.23 -8.56 -22.61
N ASN A 299 -6.05 -8.48 -23.66
CA ASN A 299 -5.80 -7.82 -24.95
C ASN A 299 -6.06 -6.30 -24.89
N SER A 300 -6.01 -5.65 -23.74
CA SER A 300 -6.23 -4.20 -23.67
C SER A 300 -4.92 -3.44 -23.94
N LYS A 301 -4.85 -2.82 -25.09
CA LYS A 301 -3.72 -2.04 -25.62
C LYS A 301 -3.32 -0.80 -24.80
N LYS A 302 -3.87 -0.59 -23.60
CA LYS A 302 -3.70 0.65 -22.81
C LYS A 302 -2.85 0.49 -21.56
N TYR A 303 -2.61 -0.74 -21.11
CA TYR A 303 -1.77 -1.01 -19.95
C TYR A 303 -0.43 -1.48 -20.41
N GLU A 304 0.57 -0.82 -19.94
CA GLU A 304 1.95 -1.13 -20.25
C GLU A 304 2.24 -2.55 -19.82
N ARG A 305 2.62 -3.39 -20.78
CA ARG A 305 3.04 -4.76 -20.49
C ARG A 305 4.26 -4.72 -19.58
N PRO A 306 4.42 -5.66 -18.66
CA PRO A 306 5.66 -5.77 -17.91
C PRO A 306 6.84 -5.86 -18.87
N TYR A 307 7.95 -5.22 -18.52
CA TYR A 307 9.15 -5.30 -19.33
C TYR A 307 9.82 -6.66 -19.12
N ILE A 308 10.05 -7.40 -20.19
CA ILE A 308 10.70 -8.70 -20.15
C ILE A 308 12.15 -8.52 -20.56
N ILE A 309 13.07 -8.82 -19.65
CA ILE A 309 14.49 -8.94 -19.95
C ILE A 309 14.72 -10.32 -20.54
N GLU A 310 15.19 -10.37 -21.77
CA GLU A 310 15.79 -11.55 -22.38
C GLU A 310 17.31 -11.48 -22.20
N ASN A 311 17.98 -12.64 -22.20
CA ASN A 311 19.43 -12.72 -21.92
C ASN A 311 19.80 -12.15 -20.56
N VAL A 312 19.08 -12.53 -19.53
CA VAL A 312 19.18 -11.94 -18.19
C VAL A 312 20.58 -11.94 -17.61
N LYS A 313 21.42 -12.93 -17.99
CA LYS A 313 22.82 -13.04 -17.56
C LYS A 313 23.75 -12.00 -18.17
N GLU A 314 23.36 -11.38 -19.28
CA GLU A 314 24.12 -10.29 -19.92
C GLU A 314 23.65 -8.94 -19.41
N VAL A 315 22.36 -8.84 -19.07
CA VAL A 315 21.72 -7.58 -18.70
C VAL A 315 21.86 -7.26 -17.20
N LEU A 316 21.82 -8.27 -16.34
CA LEU A 316 21.98 -8.11 -14.89
C LEU A 316 23.40 -8.52 -14.47
N SER A 317 23.95 -7.77 -13.51
CA SER A 317 25.26 -8.03 -12.94
C SER A 317 25.31 -9.36 -12.18
N GLU A 318 26.50 -9.92 -12.01
CA GLU A 318 26.70 -11.15 -11.23
C GLU A 318 26.23 -10.99 -9.78
N GLU A 319 26.38 -9.80 -9.21
CA GLU A 319 25.92 -9.45 -7.86
C GLU A 319 24.41 -9.69 -7.69
N PHE A 320 23.59 -9.46 -8.73
CA PHE A 320 22.15 -9.76 -8.68
C PHE A 320 21.89 -11.22 -8.33
N PHE A 321 22.58 -12.13 -8.99
CA PHE A 321 22.35 -13.58 -8.79
C PHE A 321 22.81 -14.04 -7.43
N ILE A 322 23.95 -13.50 -6.97
CA ILE A 322 24.48 -13.79 -5.62
C ILE A 322 23.48 -13.33 -4.56
N ASP A 323 23.06 -12.08 -4.63
CA ASP A 323 22.14 -11.48 -3.67
C ASP A 323 20.74 -12.11 -3.75
N PHE A 324 20.29 -12.51 -4.94
CA PHE A 324 19.01 -13.18 -5.13
C PHE A 324 18.98 -14.58 -4.45
N GLU A 325 20.03 -15.37 -4.63
CA GLU A 325 20.16 -16.68 -3.95
C GLU A 325 20.28 -16.50 -2.44
N ASN A 326 20.99 -15.46 -1.99
CA ASN A 326 21.11 -15.15 -0.57
C ASN A 326 19.77 -14.76 0.05
N ASP A 327 18.97 -13.90 -0.61
CA ASP A 327 17.62 -13.56 -0.17
C ASP A 327 16.74 -14.81 -0.02
N LEU A 328 16.78 -15.71 -1.02
CA LEU A 328 16.01 -16.95 -0.98
C LEU A 328 16.47 -17.88 0.17
N LYS A 329 17.78 -17.95 0.42
CA LYS A 329 18.35 -18.71 1.54
C LYS A 329 17.85 -18.17 2.86
N ILE A 330 17.92 -16.86 3.09
CA ILE A 330 17.47 -16.19 4.32
C ILE A 330 15.97 -16.44 4.55
N LEU A 331 15.13 -16.31 3.52
CA LEU A 331 13.70 -16.60 3.65
C LEU A 331 13.43 -18.06 4.03
N LYS A 332 14.19 -19.01 3.48
CA LYS A 332 14.08 -20.44 3.84
C LYS A 332 14.56 -20.71 5.26
N GLU A 333 15.62 -20.03 5.73
CA GLU A 333 16.07 -20.09 7.12
C GLU A 333 14.99 -19.55 8.07
N ILE A 334 14.44 -18.37 7.79
CA ILE A 334 13.34 -17.80 8.58
C ILE A 334 12.15 -18.78 8.63
N LYS A 335 11.76 -19.35 7.49
CA LYS A 335 10.69 -20.34 7.43
C LYS A 335 10.98 -21.52 8.36
N LYS A 336 12.19 -22.08 8.31
CA LYS A 336 12.62 -23.21 9.14
C LYS A 336 12.60 -22.85 10.63
N ASP A 337 13.14 -21.69 10.99
CA ASP A 337 13.20 -21.21 12.37
C ASP A 337 11.80 -21.07 12.99
N TRP A 338 10.80 -20.70 12.17
CA TRP A 338 9.41 -20.53 12.61
C TRP A 338 8.51 -21.75 12.34
N GLU A 339 9.01 -22.83 11.73
CA GLU A 339 8.22 -23.98 11.30
C GLU A 339 7.41 -24.60 12.45
N ASN A 340 8.09 -24.84 13.59
CA ASN A 340 7.52 -25.49 14.76
C ASN A 340 6.82 -24.54 15.73
N ILE A 341 6.68 -23.26 15.36
CA ILE A 341 5.95 -22.27 16.16
C ILE A 341 4.51 -22.21 15.69
N GLY A 342 3.62 -22.82 16.46
CA GLY A 342 2.19 -22.81 16.19
C GLY A 342 1.46 -21.65 16.87
N ILE A 343 0.13 -21.59 16.67
CA ILE A 343 -0.74 -20.55 17.23
C ILE A 343 -0.74 -20.56 18.76
N GLU A 344 -0.47 -21.71 19.37
CA GLU A 344 -0.37 -21.89 20.83
C GLU A 344 0.76 -21.08 21.48
N LYS A 345 1.73 -20.65 20.68
CA LYS A 345 2.84 -19.78 21.12
C LYS A 345 2.63 -18.31 20.75
N ASP A 346 1.58 -17.96 20.05
CA ASP A 346 1.26 -16.56 19.70
C ASP A 346 0.71 -15.81 20.92
N LYS A 347 1.62 -15.20 21.68
CA LYS A 347 1.29 -14.46 22.91
C LYS A 347 0.31 -13.32 22.67
N LYS A 348 0.43 -12.64 21.53
CA LYS A 348 -0.50 -11.55 21.13
C LYS A 348 -1.91 -12.08 20.95
N PHE A 349 -2.06 -13.20 20.25
CA PHE A 349 -3.36 -13.85 20.06
C PHE A 349 -4.00 -14.27 21.39
N PHE A 350 -3.23 -14.88 22.29
CA PHE A 350 -3.77 -15.29 23.59
C PHE A 350 -4.13 -14.10 24.46
N LYS A 351 -3.33 -13.04 24.48
CA LYS A 351 -3.66 -11.81 25.20
C LYS A 351 -4.98 -11.21 24.70
N LEU A 352 -5.12 -11.07 23.38
CA LEU A 352 -6.37 -10.60 22.79
C LEU A 352 -7.56 -11.50 23.21
N LYS A 353 -7.40 -12.82 23.15
CA LYS A 353 -8.44 -13.77 23.54
C LYS A 353 -8.83 -13.65 25.02
N GLU A 354 -7.89 -13.41 25.91
CA GLU A 354 -8.14 -13.17 27.33
C GLU A 354 -8.93 -11.88 27.54
N GLU A 355 -8.52 -10.78 26.90
CA GLU A 355 -9.21 -9.51 27.03
C GLU A 355 -10.65 -9.59 26.49
N LEU A 356 -10.86 -10.24 25.35
CA LEU A 356 -12.22 -10.47 24.82
C LEU A 356 -13.08 -11.33 25.75
N LYS A 357 -12.51 -12.31 26.47
CA LYS A 357 -13.24 -13.11 27.46
C LYS A 357 -13.61 -12.29 28.68
N LYS A 358 -12.74 -11.39 29.16
CA LYS A 358 -13.05 -10.47 30.26
C LYS A 358 -14.22 -9.57 29.86
N PHE A 359 -14.11 -8.93 28.69
CA PHE A 359 -15.14 -8.05 28.16
C PHE A 359 -16.51 -8.74 28.04
N LYS A 360 -16.54 -10.03 27.63
CA LYS A 360 -17.78 -10.81 27.53
C LYS A 360 -18.36 -11.19 28.88
N LYS A 361 -17.61 -11.18 29.98
CA LYS A 361 -18.10 -11.47 31.32
C LYS A 361 -18.59 -10.23 32.03
N GLU A 362 -18.13 -9.07 31.67
CA GLU A 362 -18.46 -7.76 32.23
C GLU A 362 -19.70 -7.14 31.57
N ASN A 363 -20.07 -7.63 30.40
CA ASN A 363 -21.29 -7.29 29.64
C ASN A 363 -22.14 -8.55 29.36
#